data_21c8b9d289c667080794633c2626eb4a
#
_entry.id   21c8b9d289c667080794633c2626eb4a
#
_cell.length_a   1.000
_cell.length_b   1.000
_cell.length_c   1.000
_cell.angle_alpha   90.00
_cell.angle_beta   90.00
_cell.angle_gamma   90.00
#
_symmetry.space_group_name_H-M   'P 1'
#
loop_
_entity.id
_entity.type
_entity.pdbx_description
1 polymer ?
#
loop_
_entity_poly.entity_id
_entity_poly.type
_entity_poly.pdbx_seq_one_letter_code
_entity_poly.pdbx_strand_id
1 'polypeptide(L)'
;VPLPPAQDRPARLGRRLALALVVAIAVGVVAVFTGAIEVPERHDPWAPLDVRAAPNWLTTYKLARARGDPVHCQAALADTGMRYERVPDRVTGPGCGFENAVRLRSAGVRLGSAPTLSCPMALSFFMWEHHALQPAALRHFGQPVAAIDHLGSYACRNVNRGEGAIPGAPRSRHATADAFDVAGFVLADGRRVNVRRDWHPDASNPSAALLNDAHLGACRFFRGVLGPEYNAAHRDHFHLETGGFPMCR
;
A
#
# COMPACT_ATOMS: atom_id res chain seq x y z
N VAL A 1 67.50 1.36 27.85
CA VAL A 1 66.57 0.27 28.19
C VAL A 1 65.47 0.26 27.13
N PRO A 2 65.35 -0.79 26.28
CA PRO A 2 64.29 -0.85 25.28
C PRO A 2 62.96 -1.05 25.95
N LEU A 3 61.90 -0.32 25.51
CA LEU A 3 60.52 -0.48 25.91
C LEU A 3 60.00 -1.83 25.42
N PRO A 4 59.21 -2.54 26.24
CA PRO A 4 58.59 -3.80 25.81
C PRO A 4 57.59 -3.53 24.65
N PRO A 5 57.44 -4.47 23.69
CA PRO A 5 56.53 -4.29 22.58
C PRO A 5 55.07 -4.20 23.10
N ALA A 6 54.33 -3.24 22.55
CA ALA A 6 52.91 -3.05 22.84
C ALA A 6 52.15 -4.34 22.52
N GLN A 7 51.42 -4.86 23.55
CA GLN A 7 50.70 -6.14 23.42
C GLN A 7 49.42 -5.93 22.56
N ASP A 8 49.36 -6.55 21.39
CA ASP A 8 48.19 -6.61 20.45
C ASP A 8 46.98 -7.39 21.00
N ARG A 9 46.73 -7.36 22.28
CA ARG A 9 45.64 -8.11 22.94
C ARG A 9 44.23 -7.66 22.51
N PRO A 10 43.90 -6.35 22.33
CA PRO A 10 42.55 -5.91 21.94
C PRO A 10 42.18 -6.33 20.52
N ALA A 11 43.09 -6.31 19.57
CA ALA A 11 42.85 -6.72 18.18
C ALA A 11 42.50 -8.22 18.04
N ARG A 12 43.15 -9.08 18.84
CA ARG A 12 42.88 -10.53 18.81
C ARG A 12 41.54 -10.89 19.46
N LEU A 13 41.12 -10.18 20.51
CA LEU A 13 39.80 -10.36 21.13
C LEU A 13 38.68 -9.93 20.21
N GLY A 14 38.79 -8.76 19.52
CA GLY A 14 37.83 -8.28 18.55
C GLY A 14 37.66 -9.27 17.39
N ARG A 15 38.76 -9.83 16.86
CA ARG A 15 38.71 -10.84 15.79
C ARG A 15 38.05 -12.15 16.23
N ARG A 16 38.28 -12.59 17.46
CA ARG A 16 37.61 -13.79 18.02
C ARG A 16 36.12 -13.59 18.19
N LEU A 17 35.70 -12.41 18.69
CA LEU A 17 34.29 -12.05 18.84
C LEU A 17 33.58 -11.95 17.48
N ALA A 18 34.23 -11.34 16.49
CA ALA A 18 33.72 -11.28 15.13
C ALA A 18 33.56 -12.67 14.50
N LEU A 19 34.56 -13.54 14.67
CA LEU A 19 34.46 -14.93 14.18
C LEU A 19 33.35 -15.71 14.89
N ALA A 20 33.22 -15.60 16.21
CA ALA A 20 32.17 -16.24 16.96
C ALA A 20 30.77 -15.76 16.50
N LEU A 21 30.61 -14.47 16.22
CA LEU A 21 29.36 -13.92 15.68
C LEU A 21 29.04 -14.49 14.29
N VAL A 22 30.03 -14.55 13.39
CA VAL A 22 29.85 -15.13 12.04
C VAL A 22 29.46 -16.62 12.15
N VAL A 23 30.12 -17.39 13.01
CA VAL A 23 29.78 -18.80 13.23
C VAL A 23 28.36 -18.92 13.79
N ALA A 24 27.98 -18.09 14.78
CA ALA A 24 26.64 -18.13 15.35
C ALA A 24 25.56 -17.81 14.30
N ILE A 25 25.80 -16.81 13.43
CA ILE A 25 24.91 -16.49 12.32
C ILE A 25 24.82 -17.66 11.34
N ALA A 26 25.94 -18.25 10.96
CA ALA A 26 25.97 -19.39 10.04
C ALA A 26 25.20 -20.60 10.61
N VAL A 27 25.39 -20.91 11.89
CA VAL A 27 24.64 -21.99 12.58
C VAL A 27 23.14 -21.67 12.62
N GLY A 28 22.76 -20.43 12.92
CA GLY A 28 21.35 -20.00 12.91
C GLY A 28 20.72 -20.12 11.52
N VAL A 29 21.44 -19.71 10.48
CA VAL A 29 21.00 -19.87 9.09
C VAL A 29 20.81 -21.35 8.74
N VAL A 30 21.78 -22.20 9.03
CA VAL A 30 21.67 -23.66 8.81
C VAL A 30 20.48 -24.25 9.58
N ALA A 31 20.28 -23.85 10.83
CA ALA A 31 19.16 -24.32 11.64
C ALA A 31 17.79 -23.95 11.05
N VAL A 32 17.66 -22.75 10.45
CA VAL A 32 16.45 -22.34 9.71
C VAL A 32 16.29 -23.19 8.43
N PHE A 33 17.35 -23.36 7.63
CA PHE A 33 17.28 -24.14 6.39
C PHE A 33 17.03 -25.63 6.61
N THR A 34 17.46 -26.18 7.72
CA THR A 34 17.19 -27.58 8.08
C THR A 34 15.85 -27.79 8.78
N GLY A 35 15.10 -26.71 9.03
CA GLY A 35 13.83 -26.79 9.76
C GLY A 35 13.97 -27.03 11.26
N ALA A 36 15.20 -26.94 11.81
CA ALA A 36 15.43 -27.04 13.25
C ALA A 36 14.91 -25.82 14.02
N ILE A 37 14.78 -24.68 13.32
CA ILE A 37 14.12 -23.45 13.79
C ILE A 37 13.05 -23.10 12.80
N GLU A 38 11.79 -23.16 13.22
CA GLU A 38 10.66 -22.67 12.41
C GLU A 38 10.55 -21.15 12.53
N VAL A 39 10.74 -20.45 11.41
CA VAL A 39 10.51 -19.00 11.34
C VAL A 39 9.01 -18.79 11.15
N PRO A 40 8.33 -18.06 12.05
CA PRO A 40 6.93 -17.74 11.85
C PRO A 40 6.71 -17.03 10.50
N GLU A 41 5.67 -17.40 9.74
CA GLU A 41 5.41 -16.88 8.38
C GLU A 41 5.45 -15.34 8.30
N ARG A 42 4.99 -14.66 9.35
CA ARG A 42 5.03 -13.18 9.43
C ARG A 42 6.45 -12.61 9.38
N HIS A 43 7.48 -13.40 9.71
CA HIS A 43 8.90 -13.03 9.72
C HIS A 43 9.71 -13.72 8.62
N ASP A 44 9.10 -14.64 7.88
CA ASP A 44 9.70 -15.28 6.71
C ASP A 44 9.47 -14.40 5.46
N PRO A 45 10.51 -13.82 4.83
CA PRO A 45 10.36 -12.98 3.64
C PRO A 45 9.88 -13.76 2.41
N TRP A 46 10.05 -15.09 2.38
CA TRP A 46 9.61 -15.93 1.27
C TRP A 46 8.18 -16.45 1.43
N ALA A 47 7.64 -16.47 2.63
CA ALA A 47 6.26 -16.85 2.85
C ALA A 47 5.29 -15.89 2.12
N PRO A 48 4.11 -16.36 1.68
CA PRO A 48 3.07 -15.52 1.09
C PRO A 48 2.72 -14.30 1.96
N LEU A 49 2.14 -13.28 1.35
CA LEU A 49 1.58 -12.15 2.09
C LEU A 49 0.28 -12.61 2.79
N ASP A 50 0.29 -12.64 4.11
CA ASP A 50 -0.94 -12.71 4.88
C ASP A 50 -1.57 -11.31 4.92
N VAL A 51 -2.65 -11.13 4.15
CA VAL A 51 -3.33 -9.84 4.00
C VAL A 51 -4.09 -9.40 5.26
N ARG A 52 -4.38 -10.32 6.18
CA ARG A 52 -5.12 -10.06 7.43
C ARG A 52 -4.23 -9.85 8.63
N ALA A 53 -2.99 -10.35 8.58
CA ALA A 53 -2.03 -10.15 9.66
C ALA A 53 -1.68 -8.67 9.84
N ALA A 54 -1.49 -8.26 11.09
CA ALA A 54 -1.06 -6.90 11.39
C ALA A 54 0.25 -6.58 10.64
N PRO A 55 0.32 -5.44 9.91
CA PRO A 55 1.49 -5.07 9.13
C PRO A 55 2.75 -4.95 10.00
N ASN A 56 3.84 -5.49 9.49
CA ASN A 56 5.17 -5.44 10.10
C ASN A 56 6.22 -4.90 9.10
N TRP A 57 7.49 -4.94 9.46
CA TRP A 57 8.59 -4.45 8.63
C TRP A 57 8.78 -5.21 7.29
N LEU A 58 8.29 -6.46 7.16
CA LEU A 58 8.29 -7.23 5.92
C LEU A 58 7.05 -6.98 5.03
N THR A 59 6.00 -6.37 5.56
CA THR A 59 4.72 -6.22 4.82
C THR A 59 4.91 -5.49 3.50
N THR A 60 5.67 -4.40 3.48
CA THR A 60 5.93 -3.63 2.25
C THR A 60 6.67 -4.48 1.21
N TYR A 61 7.66 -5.26 1.63
CA TYR A 61 8.39 -6.18 0.75
C TYR A 61 7.49 -7.27 0.18
N LYS A 62 6.72 -7.96 1.05
CA LYS A 62 5.79 -9.03 0.63
C LYS A 62 4.68 -8.50 -0.28
N LEU A 63 4.16 -7.31 0.01
CA LEU A 63 3.16 -6.64 -0.83
C LEU A 63 3.74 -6.28 -2.19
N ALA A 64 4.97 -5.75 -2.25
CA ALA A 64 5.65 -5.45 -3.51
C ALA A 64 5.88 -6.74 -4.34
N ARG A 65 6.28 -7.84 -3.70
CA ARG A 65 6.45 -9.14 -4.35
C ARG A 65 5.13 -9.70 -4.87
N ALA A 66 4.07 -9.66 -4.08
CA ALA A 66 2.74 -10.10 -4.50
C ALA A 66 2.22 -9.27 -5.69
N ARG A 67 2.42 -7.95 -5.69
CA ARG A 67 2.01 -7.08 -6.80
C ARG A 67 2.83 -7.30 -8.08
N GLY A 68 4.08 -7.72 -7.96
CA GLY A 68 4.98 -7.95 -9.10
C GLY A 68 4.72 -9.25 -9.87
N ASP A 69 3.91 -10.15 -9.34
CA ASP A 69 3.59 -11.44 -9.96
C ASP A 69 2.07 -11.66 -10.02
N PRO A 70 1.48 -11.86 -11.22
CA PRO A 70 0.03 -12.03 -11.39
C PRO A 70 -0.56 -13.18 -10.58
N VAL A 71 0.15 -14.31 -10.46
CA VAL A 71 -0.32 -15.49 -9.72
C VAL A 71 -0.34 -15.21 -8.22
N HIS A 72 0.76 -14.66 -7.69
CA HIS A 72 0.86 -14.27 -6.29
C HIS A 72 -0.16 -13.18 -5.92
N CYS A 73 -0.37 -12.21 -6.82
CA CYS A 73 -1.37 -11.17 -6.62
C CYS A 73 -2.77 -11.75 -6.49
N GLN A 74 -3.17 -12.62 -7.42
CA GLN A 74 -4.51 -13.23 -7.40
C GLN A 74 -4.70 -14.16 -6.19
N ALA A 75 -3.65 -14.88 -5.77
CA ALA A 75 -3.70 -15.70 -4.56
C ALA A 75 -3.93 -14.83 -3.32
N ALA A 76 -3.12 -13.78 -3.12
CA ALA A 76 -3.28 -12.84 -2.01
C ALA A 76 -4.64 -12.12 -2.05
N LEU A 77 -5.14 -11.77 -3.25
CA LEU A 77 -6.45 -11.14 -3.41
C LEU A 77 -7.60 -12.08 -3.01
N ALA A 78 -7.50 -13.38 -3.29
CA ALA A 78 -8.50 -14.37 -2.89
C ALA A 78 -8.64 -14.46 -1.36
N ASP A 79 -7.56 -14.29 -0.62
CA ASP A 79 -7.56 -14.36 0.85
C ASP A 79 -8.16 -13.10 1.52
N THR A 80 -8.41 -12.03 0.76
CA THR A 80 -9.02 -10.81 1.29
C THR A 80 -10.48 -10.99 1.72
N GLY A 81 -11.21 -11.93 1.10
CA GLY A 81 -12.66 -12.08 1.24
C GLY A 81 -13.48 -10.99 0.55
N MET A 82 -12.86 -10.13 -0.25
CA MET A 82 -13.57 -9.18 -1.11
C MET A 82 -14.39 -9.93 -2.17
N ARG A 83 -15.50 -9.34 -2.59
CA ARG A 83 -16.28 -9.84 -3.73
C ARG A 83 -15.86 -9.12 -4.99
N TYR A 84 -15.33 -9.84 -5.94
CA TYR A 84 -14.89 -9.31 -7.23
C TYR A 84 -15.10 -10.30 -8.36
N GLU A 85 -15.07 -9.80 -9.59
CA GLU A 85 -15.06 -10.58 -10.82
C GLU A 85 -13.76 -10.32 -11.56
N ARG A 86 -13.10 -11.36 -12.06
CA ARG A 86 -11.96 -11.19 -12.95
C ARG A 86 -12.44 -10.58 -14.27
N VAL A 87 -11.72 -9.58 -14.75
CA VAL A 87 -12.01 -8.93 -16.02
C VAL A 87 -10.99 -9.42 -17.04
N PRO A 88 -11.41 -9.83 -18.25
CA PRO A 88 -10.48 -10.19 -19.31
C PRO A 88 -9.51 -9.06 -19.64
N ASP A 89 -8.28 -9.39 -19.92
CA ASP A 89 -7.27 -8.44 -20.36
C ASP A 89 -7.77 -7.70 -21.60
N ARG A 90 -7.56 -6.39 -21.63
CA ARG A 90 -8.12 -5.54 -22.67
C ARG A 90 -7.19 -4.38 -23.01
N VAL A 91 -6.89 -4.22 -24.28
CA VAL A 91 -6.33 -3.00 -24.86
C VAL A 91 -7.47 -2.13 -25.38
N THR A 92 -7.56 -0.88 -24.94
CA THR A 92 -8.63 0.05 -25.32
C THR A 92 -8.13 1.21 -26.18
N GLY A 93 -6.81 1.35 -26.33
CA GLY A 93 -6.15 2.38 -27.11
C GLY A 93 -4.65 2.42 -26.85
N PRO A 94 -3.89 3.28 -27.54
CA PRO A 94 -2.44 3.41 -27.34
C PRO A 94 -2.10 3.77 -25.88
N GLY A 95 -1.43 2.85 -25.17
CA GLY A 95 -1.07 2.99 -23.75
C GLY A 95 -2.28 2.98 -22.81
N CYS A 96 -3.42 2.43 -23.23
CA CYS A 96 -4.62 2.27 -22.44
C CYS A 96 -5.11 0.83 -22.48
N GLY A 97 -5.56 0.34 -21.34
CA GLY A 97 -6.05 -1.01 -21.16
C GLY A 97 -5.78 -1.49 -19.75
N PHE A 98 -6.02 -2.74 -19.51
CA PHE A 98 -5.68 -3.36 -18.21
C PHE A 98 -5.42 -4.85 -18.42
N GLU A 99 -4.51 -5.35 -17.60
CA GLU A 99 -4.13 -6.76 -17.51
C GLU A 99 -4.29 -7.20 -16.07
N ASN A 100 -4.63 -8.49 -15.88
CA ASN A 100 -4.81 -9.06 -14.55
C ASN A 100 -5.71 -8.19 -13.66
N ALA A 101 -6.83 -7.69 -14.21
CA ALA A 101 -7.73 -6.77 -13.54
C ALA A 101 -8.95 -7.47 -12.94
N VAL A 102 -9.56 -6.81 -11.98
CA VAL A 102 -10.79 -7.24 -11.31
C VAL A 102 -11.80 -6.10 -11.27
N ARG A 103 -13.07 -6.44 -11.38
CA ARG A 103 -14.18 -5.53 -11.06
C ARG A 103 -14.59 -5.76 -9.62
N LEU A 104 -14.29 -4.82 -8.76
CA LEU A 104 -14.54 -4.92 -7.34
C LEU A 104 -16.01 -4.64 -7.02
N ARG A 105 -16.75 -5.64 -6.56
CA ARG A 105 -18.18 -5.56 -6.23
C ARG A 105 -18.43 -5.07 -4.80
N SER A 106 -17.66 -5.59 -3.84
CA SER A 106 -17.64 -5.10 -2.47
C SER A 106 -16.33 -5.47 -1.79
N ALA A 107 -15.88 -4.60 -0.90
CA ALA A 107 -14.82 -4.84 0.06
C ALA A 107 -15.43 -4.96 1.47
N GLY A 108 -14.70 -4.69 2.54
CA GLY A 108 -15.32 -4.45 3.86
C GLY A 108 -16.29 -3.26 3.86
N VAL A 109 -16.26 -2.45 2.79
CA VAL A 109 -17.04 -1.25 2.55
C VAL A 109 -17.85 -1.34 1.25
N ARG A 110 -18.92 -0.55 1.13
CA ARG A 110 -19.67 -0.35 -0.12
C ARG A 110 -18.95 0.68 -0.99
N LEU A 111 -18.96 0.49 -2.29
CA LEU A 111 -18.26 1.35 -3.25
C LEU A 111 -19.21 2.06 -4.24
N GLY A 112 -20.52 2.05 -4.04
CA GLY A 112 -21.46 2.64 -5.00
C GLY A 112 -21.40 1.95 -6.37
N SER A 113 -20.57 2.44 -7.30
CA SER A 113 -20.26 1.77 -8.56
C SER A 113 -19.10 0.79 -8.38
N ALA A 114 -19.09 -0.31 -9.14
CA ALA A 114 -18.03 -1.31 -9.08
C ALA A 114 -16.81 -0.86 -9.92
N PRO A 115 -15.71 -0.41 -9.30
CA PRO A 115 -14.52 0.02 -10.04
C PRO A 115 -13.80 -1.17 -10.67
N THR A 116 -13.17 -0.94 -11.84
CA THR A 116 -12.21 -1.87 -12.43
C THR A 116 -10.82 -1.48 -11.94
N LEU A 117 -10.15 -2.38 -11.24
CA LEU A 117 -8.82 -2.18 -10.65
C LEU A 117 -7.88 -3.26 -11.16
N SER A 118 -6.62 -2.94 -11.43
CA SER A 118 -5.60 -3.98 -11.57
C SER A 118 -5.52 -4.78 -10.27
N CYS A 119 -5.08 -6.04 -10.33
CA CYS A 119 -4.92 -6.85 -9.12
C CYS A 119 -3.99 -6.17 -8.09
N PRO A 120 -2.82 -5.58 -8.48
CA PRO A 120 -2.00 -4.79 -7.57
C PRO A 120 -2.76 -3.66 -6.88
N MET A 121 -3.63 -2.96 -7.62
CA MET A 121 -4.43 -1.86 -7.07
C MET A 121 -5.49 -2.35 -6.09
N ALA A 122 -6.22 -3.42 -6.44
CA ALA A 122 -7.23 -4.02 -5.57
C ALA A 122 -6.62 -4.57 -4.27
N LEU A 123 -5.44 -5.21 -4.36
CA LEU A 123 -4.71 -5.72 -3.20
C LEU A 123 -4.25 -4.58 -2.28
N SER A 124 -3.68 -3.51 -2.85
CA SER A 124 -3.27 -2.32 -2.09
C SER A 124 -4.46 -1.62 -1.44
N PHE A 125 -5.60 -1.56 -2.14
CA PHE A 125 -6.85 -1.02 -1.62
C PHE A 125 -7.31 -1.78 -0.38
N PHE A 126 -7.33 -3.13 -0.42
CA PHE A 126 -7.69 -3.94 0.74
C PHE A 126 -6.74 -3.68 1.92
N MET A 127 -5.43 -3.70 1.68
CA MET A 127 -4.44 -3.47 2.73
C MET A 127 -4.61 -2.10 3.40
N TRP A 128 -4.89 -1.07 2.61
CA TRP A 128 -5.16 0.27 3.12
C TRP A 128 -6.49 0.35 3.87
N GLU A 129 -7.56 -0.16 3.30
CA GLU A 129 -8.89 -0.15 3.90
C GLU A 129 -8.86 -0.86 5.25
N HIS A 130 -8.34 -2.08 5.29
CA HIS A 130 -8.33 -2.93 6.48
C HIS A 130 -7.37 -2.44 7.57
N HIS A 131 -6.15 -2.02 7.19
CA HIS A 131 -5.07 -1.75 8.15
C HIS A 131 -4.83 -0.26 8.44
N ALA A 132 -5.46 0.65 7.71
CA ALA A 132 -5.31 2.08 7.94
C ALA A 132 -6.66 2.79 8.08
N LEU A 133 -7.54 2.69 7.09
CA LEU A 133 -8.80 3.44 7.08
C LEU A 133 -9.74 3.01 8.22
N GLN A 134 -10.02 1.72 8.37
CA GLN A 134 -10.92 1.23 9.41
C GLN A 134 -10.40 1.52 10.84
N PRO A 135 -9.12 1.26 11.15
CA PRO A 135 -8.57 1.66 12.44
C PRO A 135 -8.63 3.17 12.71
N ALA A 136 -8.43 4.02 11.69
CA ALA A 136 -8.55 5.46 11.84
C ALA A 136 -10.01 5.88 12.14
N ALA A 137 -10.98 5.30 11.44
CA ALA A 137 -12.40 5.58 11.67
C ALA A 137 -12.84 5.17 13.08
N LEU A 138 -12.42 3.99 13.54
CA LEU A 138 -12.69 3.54 14.90
C LEU A 138 -12.05 4.46 15.95
N ARG A 139 -10.84 4.96 15.70
CA ARG A 139 -10.13 5.86 16.61
C ARG A 139 -10.83 7.22 16.75
N HIS A 140 -11.25 7.82 15.64
CA HIS A 140 -11.79 9.18 15.64
C HIS A 140 -13.31 9.24 15.83
N PHE A 141 -14.03 8.18 15.50
CA PHE A 141 -15.48 8.17 15.54
C PHE A 141 -16.09 7.02 16.35
N GLY A 142 -15.29 6.05 16.82
CA GLY A 142 -15.80 4.87 17.53
C GLY A 142 -16.60 3.91 16.65
N GLN A 143 -16.57 4.07 15.32
CA GLN A 143 -17.34 3.28 14.38
C GLN A 143 -16.62 3.15 13.03
N PRO A 144 -16.91 2.08 12.26
CA PRO A 144 -16.24 1.82 11.00
C PRO A 144 -16.77 2.70 9.86
N VAL A 145 -15.96 2.81 8.80
CA VAL A 145 -16.41 3.25 7.48
C VAL A 145 -17.29 2.18 6.87
N ALA A 146 -18.50 2.54 6.45
CA ALA A 146 -19.48 1.66 5.80
C ALA A 146 -19.48 1.78 4.27
N ALA A 147 -19.06 2.96 3.75
CA ALA A 147 -18.92 3.17 2.31
C ALA A 147 -17.83 4.18 1.98
N ILE A 148 -17.27 4.05 0.77
CA ILE A 148 -16.31 4.99 0.19
C ILE A 148 -16.97 5.66 -1.01
N ASP A 149 -17.00 6.99 -1.00
CA ASP A 149 -17.35 7.80 -2.16
C ASP A 149 -16.09 7.95 -3.04
N HIS A 150 -16.18 7.62 -4.33
CA HIS A 150 -15.04 7.64 -5.25
C HIS A 150 -15.39 8.26 -6.60
N LEU A 151 -14.38 8.81 -7.30
CA LEU A 151 -14.54 9.43 -8.61
C LEU A 151 -14.23 8.48 -9.77
N GLY A 152 -13.70 7.29 -9.46
CA GLY A 152 -13.44 6.25 -10.45
C GLY A 152 -12.04 5.68 -10.37
N SER A 153 -11.78 4.71 -11.27
CA SER A 153 -10.52 3.98 -11.34
C SER A 153 -9.93 3.94 -12.74
N TYR A 154 -10.73 3.55 -13.75
CA TYR A 154 -10.26 3.40 -15.12
C TYR A 154 -10.71 4.57 -16.00
N ALA A 155 -9.74 5.24 -16.63
CA ALA A 155 -9.98 6.27 -17.63
C ALA A 155 -8.80 6.38 -18.59
N CYS A 156 -9.04 6.13 -19.90
CA CYS A 156 -8.01 6.28 -20.92
C CYS A 156 -7.72 7.77 -21.17
N ARG A 157 -6.82 8.34 -20.37
CA ARG A 157 -6.41 9.76 -20.44
C ARG A 157 -4.94 9.93 -20.10
N ASN A 158 -4.39 11.07 -20.48
CA ASN A 158 -3.08 11.51 -20.05
C ASN A 158 -3.13 12.09 -18.62
N VAL A 159 -1.97 12.28 -18.02
CA VAL A 159 -1.84 13.00 -16.75
C VAL A 159 -2.42 14.41 -16.91
N ASN A 160 -3.26 14.82 -15.94
CA ASN A 160 -3.83 16.16 -15.84
C ASN A 160 -3.20 16.87 -14.62
N ARG A 161 -2.71 18.09 -14.82
CA ARG A 161 -2.14 18.93 -13.75
C ARG A 161 -3.08 20.06 -13.28
N GLY A 162 -4.36 20.00 -13.68
CA GLY A 162 -5.35 21.03 -13.34
C GLY A 162 -5.50 22.13 -14.39
N GLU A 163 -4.62 22.18 -15.41
CA GLU A 163 -4.63 23.18 -16.48
C GLU A 163 -5.14 22.63 -17.82
N GLY A 164 -5.80 21.46 -17.77
CA GLY A 164 -6.29 20.76 -18.97
C GLY A 164 -5.32 19.72 -19.52
N ALA A 165 -5.62 19.18 -20.70
CA ALA A 165 -4.81 18.17 -21.35
C ALA A 165 -3.50 18.77 -21.88
N ILE A 166 -2.36 18.27 -21.41
CA ILE A 166 -1.05 18.69 -21.90
C ILE A 166 -0.69 17.79 -23.09
N PRO A 167 -0.44 18.35 -24.30
CA PRO A 167 0.02 17.57 -25.45
C PRO A 167 1.32 16.85 -25.12
N GLY A 168 1.39 15.54 -25.44
CA GLY A 168 2.58 14.72 -25.16
C GLY A 168 2.79 14.30 -23.70
N ALA A 169 1.84 14.64 -22.79
CA ALA A 169 1.91 14.16 -21.42
C ALA A 169 1.82 12.62 -21.37
N PRO A 170 2.51 11.97 -20.41
CA PRO A 170 2.43 10.53 -20.24
C PRO A 170 1.01 10.09 -19.86
N ARG A 171 0.69 8.81 -20.10
CA ARG A 171 -0.58 8.23 -19.66
C ARG A 171 -0.70 8.29 -18.14
N SER A 172 -1.89 8.64 -17.67
CA SER A 172 -2.27 8.54 -16.27
C SER A 172 -2.32 7.07 -15.84
N ARG A 173 -2.11 6.77 -14.58
CA ARG A 173 -2.29 5.42 -14.01
C ARG A 173 -3.74 4.94 -14.05
N HIS A 174 -4.68 5.84 -14.20
CA HIS A 174 -6.07 5.48 -14.53
C HIS A 174 -6.17 4.76 -15.87
N ALA A 175 -5.28 5.03 -16.83
CA ALA A 175 -5.30 4.39 -18.15
C ALA A 175 -4.97 2.88 -18.12
N THR A 176 -4.43 2.38 -17.02
CA THR A 176 -4.10 0.98 -16.78
C THR A 176 -4.84 0.37 -15.58
N ALA A 177 -5.86 1.06 -15.06
CA ALA A 177 -6.58 0.67 -13.84
C ALA A 177 -5.69 0.55 -12.58
N ASP A 178 -4.52 1.20 -12.58
CA ASP A 178 -3.55 1.23 -11.49
C ASP A 178 -3.73 2.44 -10.57
N ALA A 179 -4.84 3.16 -10.70
CA ALA A 179 -5.19 4.30 -9.83
C ALA A 179 -6.66 4.25 -9.39
N PHE A 180 -6.93 4.90 -8.26
CA PHE A 180 -8.26 5.03 -7.68
C PHE A 180 -8.40 6.36 -6.95
N ASP A 181 -9.46 7.11 -7.28
CA ASP A 181 -9.71 8.44 -6.72
C ASP A 181 -10.78 8.38 -5.64
N VAL A 182 -10.41 8.63 -4.39
CA VAL A 182 -11.27 8.58 -3.20
C VAL A 182 -11.70 9.99 -2.81
N ALA A 183 -13.01 10.26 -2.86
CA ALA A 183 -13.59 11.58 -2.56
C ALA A 183 -14.10 11.73 -1.12
N GLY A 184 -14.32 10.61 -0.41
CA GLY A 184 -14.80 10.66 0.97
C GLY A 184 -15.25 9.32 1.52
N PHE A 185 -15.78 9.38 2.74
CA PHE A 185 -16.18 8.23 3.53
C PHE A 185 -17.59 8.43 4.10
N VAL A 186 -18.33 7.33 4.20
CA VAL A 186 -19.61 7.28 4.92
C VAL A 186 -19.44 6.33 6.09
N LEU A 187 -19.64 6.82 7.30
CA LEU A 187 -19.57 6.03 8.53
C LEU A 187 -20.80 5.14 8.72
N ALA A 188 -20.73 4.20 9.64
CA ALA A 188 -21.84 3.26 9.91
C ALA A 188 -23.14 3.95 10.34
N ASP A 189 -23.06 5.10 11.01
CA ASP A 189 -24.22 5.93 11.41
C ASP A 189 -24.75 6.85 10.29
N GLY A 190 -24.14 6.81 9.09
CA GLY A 190 -24.53 7.63 7.96
C GLY A 190 -23.82 9.00 7.87
N ARG A 191 -23.01 9.39 8.85
CA ARG A 191 -22.19 10.60 8.74
C ARG A 191 -21.26 10.51 7.54
N ARG A 192 -21.11 11.63 6.82
CA ARG A 192 -20.26 11.75 5.64
C ARG A 192 -19.07 12.65 5.92
N VAL A 193 -17.89 12.14 5.65
CA VAL A 193 -16.60 12.85 5.66
C VAL A 193 -16.14 13.00 4.22
N ASN A 194 -15.99 14.24 3.74
CA ASN A 194 -15.68 14.53 2.35
C ASN A 194 -14.34 15.24 2.24
N VAL A 195 -13.46 14.78 1.35
CA VAL A 195 -12.10 15.34 1.19
C VAL A 195 -12.14 16.82 0.89
N ARG A 196 -12.99 17.28 -0.04
CA ARG A 196 -13.06 18.69 -0.43
C ARG A 196 -13.50 19.62 0.70
N ARG A 197 -14.42 19.15 1.54
CA ARG A 197 -15.05 20.00 2.58
C ARG A 197 -14.32 19.94 3.91
N ASP A 198 -13.86 18.74 4.26
CA ASP A 198 -13.45 18.43 5.63
C ASP A 198 -11.93 18.25 5.77
N TRP A 199 -11.17 18.38 4.66
CA TRP A 199 -9.70 18.34 4.71
C TRP A 199 -9.14 19.58 5.40
N HIS A 200 -8.36 19.37 6.45
CA HIS A 200 -7.54 20.38 7.11
C HIS A 200 -6.20 19.73 7.51
N PRO A 201 -5.05 20.31 7.11
CA PRO A 201 -3.75 19.69 7.37
C PRO A 201 -3.39 19.59 8.86
N ASP A 202 -3.98 20.41 9.71
CA ASP A 202 -3.78 20.43 11.16
C ASP A 202 -4.63 19.38 11.92
N ALA A 203 -5.44 18.60 11.22
CA ALA A 203 -6.34 17.59 11.80
C ALA A 203 -7.20 18.13 12.96
N SER A 204 -7.64 19.40 12.86
CA SER A 204 -8.28 20.19 13.92
C SER A 204 -9.61 19.62 14.46
N ASN A 205 -10.21 18.65 13.76
CA ASN A 205 -11.45 18.00 14.17
C ASN A 205 -11.46 16.53 13.74
N PRO A 206 -12.38 15.68 14.25
CA PRO A 206 -12.40 14.25 13.94
C PRO A 206 -12.47 13.90 12.44
N SER A 207 -13.16 14.72 11.62
CA SER A 207 -13.25 14.49 10.17
C SER A 207 -11.90 14.76 9.49
N ALA A 208 -11.25 15.87 9.81
CA ALA A 208 -9.92 16.19 9.33
C ALA A 208 -8.88 15.15 9.82
N ALA A 209 -8.97 14.74 11.08
CA ALA A 209 -8.09 13.72 11.64
C ALA A 209 -8.23 12.36 10.92
N LEU A 210 -9.47 11.92 10.65
CA LEU A 210 -9.71 10.72 9.85
C LEU A 210 -9.12 10.83 8.44
N LEU A 211 -9.31 11.96 7.76
CA LEU A 211 -8.77 12.17 6.41
C LEU A 211 -7.24 12.16 6.40
N ASN A 212 -6.61 12.83 7.36
CA ASN A 212 -5.15 12.82 7.50
C ASN A 212 -4.60 11.42 7.77
N ASP A 213 -5.19 10.69 8.72
CA ASP A 213 -4.77 9.31 9.03
C ASP A 213 -5.00 8.36 7.84
N ALA A 214 -6.11 8.51 7.11
CA ALA A 214 -6.39 7.72 5.91
C ALA A 214 -5.37 8.02 4.80
N HIS A 215 -5.04 9.30 4.57
CA HIS A 215 -4.04 9.73 3.59
C HIS A 215 -2.64 9.21 3.95
N LEU A 216 -2.16 9.46 5.16
CA LEU A 216 -0.85 8.99 5.62
C LEU A 216 -0.78 7.47 5.66
N GLY A 217 -1.87 6.81 6.06
CA GLY A 217 -1.98 5.36 6.04
C GLY A 217 -1.89 4.77 4.64
N ALA A 218 -2.39 5.48 3.62
CA ALA A 218 -2.30 5.06 2.22
C ALA A 218 -0.85 5.00 1.73
N CYS A 219 0.03 5.90 2.19
CA CYS A 219 1.44 5.92 1.81
C CYS A 219 2.21 4.64 2.17
N ARG A 220 1.67 3.80 3.04
CA ARG A 220 2.25 2.49 3.40
C ARG A 220 1.93 1.40 2.36
N PHE A 221 0.84 1.54 1.62
CA PHE A 221 0.30 0.49 0.76
C PHE A 221 0.25 0.88 -0.71
N PHE A 222 0.30 2.16 -1.03
CA PHE A 222 0.37 2.66 -2.41
C PHE A 222 1.76 3.22 -2.70
N ARG A 223 2.10 3.31 -3.97
CA ARG A 223 3.36 3.89 -4.41
C ARG A 223 3.24 5.40 -4.60
N GLY A 224 2.09 5.86 -5.10
CA GLY A 224 1.74 7.27 -5.21
C GLY A 224 0.46 7.56 -4.43
N VAL A 225 0.52 8.58 -3.60
CA VAL A 225 -0.62 9.14 -2.85
C VAL A 225 -0.57 10.64 -2.99
N LEU A 226 -1.58 11.22 -3.65
CA LEU A 226 -1.70 12.64 -3.84
C LEU A 226 -2.99 13.12 -3.18
N GLY A 227 -2.88 14.16 -2.38
CA GLY A 227 -4.00 14.76 -1.67
C GLY A 227 -4.23 16.22 -2.04
N PRO A 228 -5.11 16.91 -1.30
CA PRO A 228 -5.55 18.27 -1.61
C PRO A 228 -4.44 19.32 -1.68
N GLU A 229 -3.32 19.09 -1.00
CA GLU A 229 -2.20 20.04 -0.97
C GLU A 229 -1.22 19.87 -2.14
N TYR A 230 -1.38 18.79 -2.92
CA TYR A 230 -0.47 18.52 -4.04
C TYR A 230 -0.67 19.52 -5.20
N ASN A 231 -1.90 19.69 -5.68
CA ASN A 231 -2.28 20.69 -6.69
C ASN A 231 -3.80 20.81 -6.82
N ALA A 232 -4.25 21.78 -7.62
CA ALA A 232 -5.67 22.07 -7.82
C ALA A 232 -6.50 20.89 -8.37
N ALA A 233 -5.88 19.96 -9.12
CA ALA A 233 -6.58 18.80 -9.66
C ALA A 233 -6.94 17.77 -8.58
N HIS A 234 -6.27 17.79 -7.44
CA HIS A 234 -6.46 16.82 -6.35
C HIS A 234 -7.14 17.42 -5.11
N ARG A 235 -7.63 18.68 -5.19
CA ARG A 235 -8.21 19.39 -4.03
C ARG A 235 -9.46 18.75 -3.41
N ASP A 236 -10.08 17.80 -4.09
CA ASP A 236 -11.37 17.20 -3.70
C ASP A 236 -11.33 15.67 -3.57
N HIS A 237 -10.15 15.06 -3.72
CA HIS A 237 -9.99 13.63 -3.60
C HIS A 237 -8.54 13.24 -3.25
N PHE A 238 -8.36 12.00 -2.80
CA PHE A 238 -7.08 11.33 -2.74
C PHE A 238 -6.90 10.51 -4.01
N HIS A 239 -5.86 10.79 -4.77
CA HIS A 239 -5.41 9.94 -5.86
C HIS A 239 -4.45 8.89 -5.32
N LEU A 240 -4.83 7.63 -5.42
CA LEU A 240 -4.05 6.48 -4.96
C LEU A 240 -3.56 5.69 -6.16
N GLU A 241 -2.25 5.39 -6.25
CA GLU A 241 -1.71 4.60 -7.37
C GLU A 241 -0.67 3.57 -6.95
N THR A 242 -0.55 2.47 -7.71
CA THR A 242 0.42 1.39 -7.45
C THR A 242 1.65 1.44 -8.33
N GLY A 243 1.67 2.28 -9.34
CA GLY A 243 2.81 2.52 -10.25
C GLY A 243 3.47 3.88 -10.03
N GLY A 244 4.37 4.26 -10.94
CA GLY A 244 5.01 5.57 -10.92
C GLY A 244 6.13 5.73 -9.90
N PHE A 245 6.47 6.99 -9.60
CA PHE A 245 7.46 7.32 -8.58
C PHE A 245 6.85 7.26 -7.19
N PRO A 246 7.62 6.86 -6.17
CA PRO A 246 7.16 6.94 -4.78
C PRO A 246 6.85 8.39 -4.41
N MET A 247 5.61 8.68 -4.05
CA MET A 247 5.17 10.01 -3.68
C MET A 247 4.07 9.93 -2.62
N CYS A 248 4.21 10.70 -1.55
CA CYS A 248 3.20 10.88 -0.51
C CYS A 248 3.06 12.39 -0.26
N ARG A 249 2.03 13.04 -0.85
CA ARG A 249 1.84 14.50 -0.82
C ARG A 249 0.36 14.87 -0.68
#